data_a2f89824cc4a5c00b3909df3ea7a19d9
#
_entry.id   a2f89824cc4a5c00b3909df3ea7a19d9
#
_cell.length_a   1.000
_cell.length_b   1.000
_cell.length_c   1.000
_cell.angle_alpha   90.00
_cell.angle_beta   90.00
_cell.angle_gamma   90.00
#
_symmetry.space_group_name_H-M   'P 1'
#
loop_
_entity.id
_entity.type
_entity.pdbx_description
1 polymer ?
#
loop_
_entity_poly.entity_id
_entity_poly.type
_entity_poly.pdbx_seq_one_letter_code
_entity_poly.pdbx_strand_id
1 'polypeptide(L)'
;MKRLFISALCAAAFTGAAAQEQHSDTIQSVYDTTEEVMYNNDKYKVETNHFWDNWFVSAGFGGQVLFGNHDKQVKFFDRIAPALDIAVGKWFTPGIGVRLMYSGLSVKGATQKEGHGEFPTHSTGVDVPGKGGDGYWLMKQKFDFYNLHLDALFNMSNILCGYNEKRVYNCTPYVGLGWARVWESPQSMEVSANVGILNSFRLNDALNLNLDIRGAYVSDRFDGELGGRWGEGIWSATVGLTYRFKQRGWGRSKTIVRTHDRQRELKAMQDKLNDMQAQLAQRKRDSITVVKTLAAANFVIFKIDTWDLTKESRVQLGLFAETIKKADPNAVYIITGYADKGTGSIERNVILSKNRARVVYECLVNEFGVPKKQLRVDHKGGVDNMFYNDPRLSRAVITRIMDEEK
;
A
#
# COMPACT_ATOMS: atom_id res chain seq x y z
N MET A 1 -4.78 3.62 44.60
CA MET A 1 -5.25 2.75 43.50
C MET A 1 -5.05 3.41 42.13
N LYS A 2 -3.90 4.06 41.85
CA LYS A 2 -3.63 4.77 40.57
C LYS A 2 -2.38 4.26 39.82
N ARG A 3 -1.85 3.09 40.17
CA ARG A 3 -0.60 2.57 39.55
C ARG A 3 -0.76 1.30 38.71
N LEU A 4 -1.99 0.82 38.46
CA LEU A 4 -2.24 -0.49 37.81
C LEU A 4 -2.66 -0.41 36.33
N PHE A 5 -2.89 0.76 35.76
CA PHE A 5 -3.40 0.87 34.38
C PHE A 5 -2.33 1.01 33.28
N ILE A 6 -1.09 1.34 33.63
CA ILE A 6 -0.02 1.52 32.63
C ILE A 6 0.67 0.21 32.26
N SER A 7 0.66 -0.78 33.15
CA SER A 7 1.30 -2.09 32.89
C SER A 7 0.47 -3.03 32.00
N ALA A 8 -0.84 -2.80 31.84
CA ALA A 8 -1.70 -3.67 31.02
C ALA A 8 -1.64 -3.40 29.52
N LEU A 9 -1.29 -2.16 29.11
CA LEU A 9 -1.26 -1.83 27.68
C LEU A 9 0.01 -2.31 26.96
N CYS A 10 1.11 -2.47 27.69
CA CYS A 10 2.35 -3.02 27.13
C CYS A 10 2.36 -4.56 27.04
N ALA A 11 1.59 -5.25 27.86
CA ALA A 11 1.57 -6.72 27.88
C ALA A 11 0.71 -7.33 26.75
N ALA A 12 -0.29 -6.61 26.26
CA ALA A 12 -1.18 -7.11 25.19
C ALA A 12 -0.54 -7.12 23.80
N ALA A 13 0.58 -6.41 23.60
CA ALA A 13 1.26 -6.34 22.29
C ALA A 13 2.28 -7.47 22.06
N PHE A 14 2.58 -8.30 23.06
CA PHE A 14 3.68 -9.28 22.98
C PHE A 14 3.24 -10.75 22.80
N THR A 15 1.94 -11.08 22.86
CA THR A 15 1.49 -12.49 22.82
C THR A 15 1.02 -13.00 21.45
N GLY A 16 1.21 -12.23 20.38
CA GLY A 16 0.75 -12.58 19.03
C GLY A 16 1.81 -13.05 18.03
N ALA A 17 3.06 -13.25 18.44
CA ALA A 17 4.14 -13.71 17.54
C ALA A 17 4.48 -15.17 17.75
N ALA A 18 3.48 -16.08 17.70
CA ALA A 18 3.74 -17.49 17.48
C ALA A 18 3.92 -17.75 15.99
N ALA A 19 5.06 -18.29 15.65
CA ALA A 19 5.50 -18.63 14.32
C ALA A 19 4.48 -19.48 13.55
N GLN A 20 4.02 -18.96 12.41
CA GLN A 20 3.45 -19.79 11.38
C GLN A 20 4.62 -20.21 10.47
N GLU A 21 5.16 -21.40 10.72
CA GLU A 21 6.04 -22.07 9.75
C GLU A 21 5.27 -22.24 8.44
N GLN A 22 5.66 -21.51 7.45
CA GLN A 22 5.22 -21.73 6.08
C GLN A 22 5.88 -23.02 5.59
N HIS A 23 5.13 -24.09 5.55
CA HIS A 23 5.46 -25.28 4.80
C HIS A 23 5.48 -24.86 3.31
N SER A 24 6.65 -24.68 2.76
CA SER A 24 6.83 -24.55 1.32
C SER A 24 6.78 -25.96 0.75
N ASP A 25 5.61 -26.38 0.31
CA ASP A 25 5.51 -27.52 -0.60
C ASP A 25 6.23 -27.16 -1.89
N THR A 26 7.47 -27.60 -1.96
CA THR A 26 8.26 -27.56 -3.19
C THR A 26 7.65 -28.59 -4.13
N ILE A 27 6.69 -28.16 -4.93
CA ILE A 27 6.33 -28.91 -6.15
C ILE A 27 7.56 -28.78 -7.05
N GLN A 28 8.36 -29.81 -7.03
CA GLN A 28 9.48 -29.99 -7.94
C GLN A 28 8.90 -30.15 -9.35
N SER A 29 8.77 -29.03 -10.05
CA SER A 29 8.34 -29.04 -11.45
C SER A 29 9.43 -29.69 -12.28
N VAL A 30 9.05 -30.73 -13.01
CA VAL A 30 9.89 -31.52 -13.97
C VAL A 30 10.32 -30.65 -15.18
N TYR A 31 10.11 -29.36 -15.14
CA TYR A 31 10.48 -28.42 -16.20
C TYR A 31 11.72 -27.63 -15.76
N ASP A 32 12.80 -27.80 -16.52
CA ASP A 32 14.02 -27.01 -16.43
C ASP A 32 13.70 -25.56 -16.85
N THR A 33 13.12 -24.81 -15.93
CA THR A 33 12.81 -23.38 -16.09
C THR A 33 13.99 -22.61 -15.53
N THR A 34 14.75 -21.96 -16.37
CA THR A 34 15.75 -20.98 -15.93
C THR A 34 14.99 -19.71 -15.50
N GLU A 35 14.95 -19.44 -14.19
CA GLU A 35 14.42 -18.19 -13.64
C GLU A 35 15.55 -17.17 -13.59
N GLU A 36 15.49 -16.17 -14.43
CA GLU A 36 16.40 -15.04 -14.39
C GLU A 36 15.74 -13.91 -13.60
N VAL A 37 16.28 -13.61 -12.42
CA VAL A 37 15.78 -12.54 -11.54
C VAL A 37 16.46 -11.23 -11.95
N MET A 38 15.75 -10.38 -12.67
CA MET A 38 16.21 -9.04 -13.00
C MET A 38 15.73 -8.04 -11.94
N TYR A 39 16.66 -7.46 -11.18
CA TYR A 39 16.33 -6.39 -10.23
C TYR A 39 16.15 -5.06 -10.99
N ASN A 40 15.05 -4.38 -10.69
CA ASN A 40 14.81 -3.05 -11.24
C ASN A 40 15.77 -2.05 -10.55
N ASN A 41 16.53 -1.31 -11.34
CA ASN A 41 17.46 -0.27 -10.85
C ASN A 41 16.75 1.04 -10.45
N ASP A 42 15.44 1.15 -10.66
CA ASP A 42 14.66 2.32 -10.30
C ASP A 42 14.51 2.41 -8.77
N LYS A 43 15.09 3.44 -8.17
CA LYS A 43 15.08 3.71 -6.73
C LYS A 43 13.69 4.00 -6.15
N TYR A 44 12.71 4.27 -7.01
CA TYR A 44 11.33 4.58 -6.62
C TYR A 44 10.42 3.35 -6.70
N LYS A 45 10.84 2.28 -7.37
CA LYS A 45 10.07 1.04 -7.48
C LYS A 45 10.48 0.05 -6.41
N VAL A 46 9.60 -0.13 -5.44
CA VAL A 46 9.77 -1.10 -4.35
C VAL A 46 8.59 -2.08 -4.35
N GLU A 47 8.82 -3.27 -3.81
CA GLU A 47 7.74 -4.24 -3.59
C GLU A 47 6.83 -3.77 -2.45
N THR A 48 5.53 -4.00 -2.58
CA THR A 48 4.57 -3.76 -1.49
C THR A 48 4.76 -4.82 -0.40
N ASN A 49 4.72 -4.37 0.85
CA ASN A 49 4.90 -5.23 2.01
C ASN A 49 3.54 -5.64 2.61
N HIS A 50 3.55 -6.71 3.42
CA HIS A 50 2.38 -7.13 4.16
C HIS A 50 1.94 -6.10 5.21
N PHE A 51 0.68 -6.20 5.66
CA PHE A 51 0.14 -5.22 6.63
C PHE A 51 0.96 -5.13 7.92
N TRP A 52 1.53 -6.22 8.41
CA TRP A 52 2.30 -6.26 9.67
C TRP A 52 3.75 -5.81 9.53
N ASP A 53 4.22 -5.54 8.32
CA ASP A 53 5.59 -5.07 8.09
C ASP A 53 5.73 -3.57 8.34
N ASN A 54 6.97 -3.14 8.64
CA ASN A 54 7.35 -1.74 8.80
C ASN A 54 6.63 -0.99 9.94
N TRP A 55 6.17 -1.71 10.95
CA TRP A 55 5.72 -1.10 12.19
C TRP A 55 6.91 -0.63 13.03
N PHE A 56 6.69 0.43 13.79
CA PHE A 56 7.69 0.95 14.71
C PHE A 56 7.04 1.47 16.00
N VAL A 57 7.85 1.51 17.05
CA VAL A 57 7.55 2.23 18.29
C VAL A 57 8.66 3.22 18.57
N SER A 58 8.33 4.35 19.18
CA SER A 58 9.32 5.34 19.57
C SER A 58 9.04 5.89 20.95
N ALA A 59 10.12 6.27 21.65
CA ALA A 59 10.06 7.02 22.89
C ALA A 59 11.11 8.11 22.85
N GLY A 60 10.74 9.30 23.32
CA GLY A 60 11.60 10.47 23.34
C GLY A 60 11.38 11.32 24.59
N PHE A 61 12.39 12.05 24.98
CA PHE A 61 12.37 12.99 26.09
C PHE A 61 13.07 14.29 25.69
N GLY A 62 12.57 15.42 26.19
CA GLY A 62 13.15 16.71 25.85
C GLY A 62 12.52 17.87 26.61
N GLY A 63 12.45 19.00 25.93
CA GLY A 63 11.87 20.22 26.47
C GLY A 63 10.76 20.77 25.60
N GLN A 64 9.84 21.47 26.24
CA GLN A 64 8.74 22.17 25.59
C GLN A 64 8.47 23.53 26.21
N VAL A 65 7.88 24.41 25.43
CA VAL A 65 7.58 25.81 25.82
C VAL A 65 6.19 26.17 25.33
N LEU A 66 5.39 26.73 26.23
CA LEU A 66 4.07 27.29 25.93
C LEU A 66 4.20 28.74 25.42
N PHE A 67 3.37 29.11 24.47
CA PHE A 67 3.25 30.44 23.89
C PHE A 67 1.78 30.87 23.93
N GLY A 68 1.29 31.15 25.11
CA GLY A 68 -0.03 31.71 25.38
C GLY A 68 -0.02 33.25 25.48
N ASN A 69 -1.04 33.78 26.13
CA ASN A 69 -1.34 35.22 26.19
C ASN A 69 -0.25 36.02 26.88
N HIS A 70 0.20 35.59 28.04
CA HIS A 70 1.15 36.32 28.89
C HIS A 70 2.54 35.76 28.98
N ASP A 71 2.77 34.59 28.43
CA ASP A 71 4.00 33.78 28.54
C ASP A 71 5.26 34.52 28.11
N LYS A 72 5.16 35.41 27.11
CA LYS A 72 6.31 36.19 26.61
C LYS A 72 6.93 37.11 27.68
N GLN A 73 6.24 37.36 28.77
CA GLN A 73 6.71 38.21 29.86
C GLN A 73 7.59 37.46 30.85
N VAL A 74 7.62 36.13 30.78
CA VAL A 74 8.57 35.29 31.53
C VAL A 74 9.77 34.99 30.63
N LYS A 75 10.96 34.95 31.23
CA LYS A 75 12.20 34.60 30.48
C LYS A 75 12.05 33.27 29.83
N PHE A 76 12.54 33.12 28.60
CA PHE A 76 12.40 31.91 27.78
C PHE A 76 12.87 30.63 28.51
N PHE A 77 14.04 30.68 29.15
CA PHE A 77 14.59 29.51 29.85
C PHE A 77 13.78 29.10 31.08
N ASP A 78 13.09 30.02 31.73
CA ASP A 78 12.25 29.73 32.89
C ASP A 78 10.94 29.02 32.49
N ARG A 79 10.54 29.14 31.22
CA ARG A 79 9.36 28.50 30.65
C ARG A 79 9.63 27.08 30.12
N ILE A 80 10.90 26.69 30.00
CA ILE A 80 11.22 25.33 29.52
C ILE A 80 10.68 24.33 30.55
N ALA A 81 9.86 23.43 30.08
CA ALA A 81 9.30 22.33 30.87
C ALA A 81 9.66 20.98 30.21
N PRO A 82 9.66 19.89 30.96
CA PRO A 82 9.96 18.58 30.40
C PRO A 82 8.87 18.11 29.43
N ALA A 83 9.29 17.46 28.37
CA ALA A 83 8.42 16.82 27.36
C ALA A 83 8.74 15.33 27.28
N LEU A 84 7.69 14.51 27.16
CA LEU A 84 7.76 13.08 26.94
C LEU A 84 6.94 12.73 25.70
N ASP A 85 7.53 11.95 24.83
CA ASP A 85 6.89 11.45 23.61
C ASP A 85 6.90 9.92 23.59
N ILE A 86 5.77 9.30 23.31
CA ILE A 86 5.65 7.87 23.08
C ILE A 86 4.77 7.68 21.84
N ALA A 87 5.23 6.89 20.86
CA ALA A 87 4.47 6.70 19.65
C ALA A 87 4.56 5.26 19.11
N VAL A 88 3.51 4.90 18.38
CA VAL A 88 3.45 3.73 17.54
C VAL A 88 3.05 4.14 16.14
N GLY A 89 3.71 3.58 15.14
CA GLY A 89 3.42 3.95 13.77
C GLY A 89 3.76 2.87 12.78
N LYS A 90 3.38 3.13 11.53
CA LYS A 90 3.60 2.23 10.41
C LYS A 90 3.98 3.01 9.18
N TRP A 91 4.95 2.52 8.45
CA TRP A 91 5.27 2.97 7.11
C TRP A 91 4.51 2.13 6.09
N PHE A 92 3.68 2.75 5.25
CA PHE A 92 2.95 2.10 4.15
C PHE A 92 3.79 2.05 2.88
N THR A 93 4.61 3.09 2.66
CA THR A 93 5.58 3.19 1.58
C THR A 93 6.89 3.71 2.16
N PRO A 94 8.01 3.68 1.42
CA PRO A 94 9.24 4.33 1.87
C PRO A 94 9.10 5.82 2.19
N GLY A 95 8.12 6.48 1.54
CA GLY A 95 7.89 7.92 1.66
C GLY A 95 6.73 8.32 2.56
N ILE A 96 5.76 7.43 2.81
CA ILE A 96 4.51 7.78 3.52
C ILE A 96 4.26 6.81 4.66
N GLY A 97 4.00 7.36 5.84
CA GLY A 97 3.66 6.62 7.06
C GLY A 97 2.60 7.32 7.88
N VAL A 98 2.14 6.64 8.91
CA VAL A 98 1.19 7.15 9.91
C VAL A 98 1.71 6.82 11.29
N ARG A 99 1.52 7.76 12.25
CA ARG A 99 1.96 7.62 13.63
C ARG A 99 0.84 8.08 14.57
N LEU A 100 0.50 7.25 15.55
CA LEU A 100 -0.26 7.66 16.72
C LEU A 100 0.74 8.01 17.81
N MET A 101 0.63 9.21 18.36
CA MET A 101 1.60 9.75 19.31
C MET A 101 0.91 10.29 20.55
N TYR A 102 1.40 9.88 21.70
CA TYR A 102 1.17 10.53 22.99
C TYR A 102 2.34 11.47 23.26
N SER A 103 2.05 12.73 23.46
CA SER A 103 3.05 13.76 23.76
C SER A 103 2.59 14.67 24.87
N GLY A 104 3.51 15.28 25.59
CA GLY A 104 3.20 16.19 26.68
C GLY A 104 4.13 16.02 27.86
N LEU A 105 3.72 16.31 29.01
CA LEU A 105 4.09 16.12 30.40
C LEU A 105 3.69 17.36 31.18
N SER A 106 4.49 18.44 31.18
CA SER A 106 4.10 19.69 31.84
C SER A 106 4.48 20.91 31.01
N VAL A 107 3.78 22.00 31.19
CA VAL A 107 4.13 23.32 30.63
C VAL A 107 4.25 24.35 31.74
N LYS A 108 5.00 25.40 31.44
CA LYS A 108 5.20 26.54 32.30
C LYS A 108 4.95 27.83 31.53
N GLY A 109 4.31 28.77 32.18
CA GLY A 109 3.98 30.05 31.57
C GLY A 109 3.72 31.14 32.61
N ALA A 110 2.93 32.12 32.20
CA ALA A 110 2.44 33.18 33.05
C ALA A 110 0.94 33.37 32.81
N THR A 111 0.21 33.59 33.89
CA THR A 111 -1.22 33.87 33.90
C THR A 111 -1.53 35.10 34.76
N GLN A 112 -2.70 35.71 34.62
CA GLN A 112 -3.14 36.79 35.47
C GLN A 112 -3.54 36.28 36.85
N LYS A 113 -3.38 37.14 37.88
CA LYS A 113 -3.75 36.81 39.25
C LYS A 113 -5.25 36.68 39.35
N GLU A 114 -5.76 35.69 40.11
CA GLU A 114 -7.15 35.58 40.50
C GLU A 114 -7.64 36.92 41.14
N GLY A 115 -8.78 37.40 40.67
CA GLY A 115 -9.37 38.68 41.08
C GLY A 115 -9.17 39.85 40.11
N HIS A 116 -8.30 39.70 39.11
CA HIS A 116 -8.16 40.64 37.99
C HIS A 116 -8.56 40.02 36.63
N GLY A 117 -8.80 38.72 36.61
CA GLY A 117 -9.45 38.00 35.51
C GLY A 117 -10.52 37.08 36.08
N GLU A 118 -11.62 36.91 35.38
CA GLU A 118 -12.82 36.23 35.89
C GLU A 118 -12.72 34.70 35.96
N PHE A 119 -11.57 34.08 35.65
CA PHE A 119 -11.48 32.63 35.49
C PHE A 119 -10.37 31.99 36.32
N PRO A 120 -10.62 30.77 36.86
CA PRO A 120 -9.58 30.01 37.53
C PRO A 120 -8.50 29.64 36.53
N THR A 121 -7.24 29.84 36.89
CA THR A 121 -6.06 29.55 36.08
C THR A 121 -5.17 28.58 36.80
N HIS A 122 -4.15 28.03 36.10
CA HIS A 122 -3.15 27.13 36.69
C HIS A 122 -2.02 27.87 37.44
N SER A 123 -2.34 28.90 38.15
CA SER A 123 -1.39 29.73 38.89
C SER A 123 -0.68 28.93 39.99
N THR A 124 0.65 29.11 40.08
CA THR A 124 1.46 28.55 41.17
C THR A 124 1.46 29.39 42.44
N GLY A 125 0.79 30.54 42.45
CA GLY A 125 0.82 31.48 43.55
C GLY A 125 2.10 32.31 43.65
N VAL A 126 3.04 32.16 42.72
CA VAL A 126 4.33 32.84 42.68
C VAL A 126 4.31 33.96 41.66
N ASP A 127 4.56 35.19 42.08
CA ASP A 127 4.61 36.34 41.18
C ASP A 127 5.75 36.23 40.15
N VAL A 128 5.50 36.77 38.94
CA VAL A 128 6.55 36.96 37.96
C VAL A 128 7.41 38.14 38.37
N PRO A 129 8.75 38.00 38.52
CA PRO A 129 9.61 39.07 38.98
C PRO A 129 9.49 40.34 38.13
N GLY A 130 9.22 41.48 38.79
CA GLY A 130 9.05 42.79 38.15
C GLY A 130 7.74 43.02 37.39
N LYS A 131 6.76 42.12 37.54
CA LYS A 131 5.45 42.20 36.87
C LYS A 131 4.27 42.15 37.85
N GLY A 132 4.53 42.32 39.15
CA GLY A 132 3.52 42.33 40.23
C GLY A 132 3.16 43.72 40.72
N GLY A 133 3.29 44.80 39.92
CA GLY A 133 2.99 46.17 40.30
C GLY A 133 1.54 46.60 40.03
N ASP A 134 1.18 47.77 40.48
CA ASP A 134 -0.17 48.33 40.33
C ASP A 134 -0.71 48.27 38.91
N GLY A 135 -1.79 47.54 38.72
CA GLY A 135 -2.56 47.44 37.48
C GLY A 135 -2.24 46.26 36.56
N TYR A 136 -1.21 45.48 36.81
CA TYR A 136 -0.90 44.31 35.99
C TYR A 136 -0.22 43.20 36.79
N TRP A 137 -1.01 42.26 37.26
CA TRP A 137 -0.57 41.20 38.17
C TRP A 137 -0.36 39.89 37.40
N LEU A 138 0.89 39.48 37.20
CA LEU A 138 1.24 38.21 36.59
C LEU A 138 1.82 37.24 37.61
N MET A 139 1.29 36.04 37.57
CA MET A 139 1.78 34.88 38.32
C MET A 139 2.35 33.85 37.38
N LYS A 140 3.32 33.11 37.88
CA LYS A 140 3.82 31.91 37.18
C LYS A 140 2.71 30.87 37.14
N GLN A 141 2.54 30.23 35.99
CA GLN A 141 1.64 29.09 35.83
C GLN A 141 2.42 27.81 35.51
N LYS A 142 1.88 26.69 35.94
CA LYS A 142 2.40 25.37 35.65
C LYS A 142 1.25 24.36 35.71
N PHE A 143 1.14 23.51 34.70
CA PHE A 143 0.14 22.44 34.68
C PHE A 143 0.63 21.27 33.84
N ASP A 144 0.05 20.11 34.10
CA ASP A 144 0.34 18.88 33.40
C ASP A 144 -0.73 18.58 32.35
N PHE A 145 -0.29 18.15 31.17
CA PHE A 145 -1.17 17.83 30.07
C PHE A 145 -0.66 16.66 29.24
N TYR A 146 -1.53 16.11 28.42
CA TYR A 146 -1.15 15.26 27.30
C TYR A 146 -1.82 15.71 26.02
N ASN A 147 -1.20 15.39 24.90
CA ASN A 147 -1.71 15.54 23.56
C ASN A 147 -1.63 14.20 22.84
N LEU A 148 -2.78 13.61 22.53
CA LEU A 148 -2.86 12.38 21.75
C LEU A 148 -3.22 12.74 20.32
N HIS A 149 -2.32 12.48 19.38
CA HIS A 149 -2.50 12.90 17.98
C HIS A 149 -2.09 11.83 16.97
N LEU A 150 -2.76 11.89 15.83
CA LEU A 150 -2.48 11.04 14.66
C LEU A 150 -1.76 11.90 13.62
N ASP A 151 -0.56 11.47 13.24
CA ASP A 151 0.30 12.18 12.29
C ASP A 151 0.40 11.45 10.95
N ALA A 152 0.32 12.18 9.87
CA ALA A 152 0.76 11.75 8.54
C ALA A 152 2.23 12.14 8.36
N LEU A 153 3.06 11.13 8.11
CA LEU A 153 4.52 11.25 7.99
C LEU A 153 4.94 11.24 6.52
N PHE A 154 5.80 12.18 6.12
CA PHE A 154 6.32 12.31 4.76
C PHE A 154 7.85 12.24 4.78
N ASN A 155 8.44 11.07 4.50
CA ASN A 155 9.89 10.94 4.43
C ASN A 155 10.43 11.60 3.16
N MET A 156 10.76 12.89 3.27
CA MET A 156 11.25 13.68 2.13
C MET A 156 12.56 13.15 1.57
N SER A 157 13.41 12.56 2.41
CA SER A 157 14.66 11.95 1.96
C SER A 157 14.42 10.79 0.99
N ASN A 158 13.37 9.98 1.22
CA ASN A 158 13.02 8.89 0.32
C ASN A 158 12.18 9.36 -0.88
N ILE A 159 11.31 10.36 -0.68
CA ILE A 159 10.47 10.92 -1.75
C ILE A 159 11.35 11.61 -2.82
N LEU A 160 12.32 12.42 -2.41
CA LEU A 160 13.15 13.21 -3.34
C LEU A 160 14.36 12.44 -3.87
N CYS A 161 14.99 11.60 -3.05
CA CYS A 161 16.24 10.92 -3.41
C CYS A 161 16.07 9.42 -3.70
N GLY A 162 14.82 8.91 -3.69
CA GLY A 162 14.52 7.50 -3.83
C GLY A 162 14.86 6.68 -2.58
N TYR A 163 14.35 5.46 -2.50
CA TYR A 163 14.59 4.56 -1.37
C TYR A 163 16.02 4.05 -1.33
N ASN A 164 16.64 4.15 -0.15
CA ASN A 164 17.95 3.56 0.13
C ASN A 164 17.95 2.98 1.55
N GLU A 165 18.03 1.67 1.65
CA GLU A 165 18.01 0.95 2.93
C GLU A 165 19.18 1.35 3.86
N LYS A 166 20.33 1.69 3.30
CA LYS A 166 21.54 2.06 4.04
C LYS A 166 21.64 3.56 4.36
N ARG A 167 20.61 4.34 4.07
CA ARG A 167 20.63 5.78 4.35
C ARG A 167 20.73 6.04 5.85
N VAL A 168 21.71 6.84 6.25
CA VAL A 168 21.98 7.18 7.66
C VAL A 168 20.98 8.22 8.17
N TYR A 169 20.67 9.24 7.37
CA TYR A 169 19.81 10.35 7.77
C TYR A 169 18.52 10.41 6.94
N ASN A 170 17.39 10.57 7.64
CA ASN A 170 16.10 10.81 7.03
C ASN A 170 15.43 12.03 7.66
N CYS A 171 14.96 12.94 6.82
CA CYS A 171 14.13 14.08 7.18
C CYS A 171 12.67 13.75 6.88
N THR A 172 11.83 13.83 7.88
CA THR A 172 10.42 13.45 7.80
C THR A 172 9.55 14.57 8.40
N PRO A 173 9.15 15.59 7.63
CA PRO A 173 8.08 16.48 8.04
C PRO A 173 6.79 15.69 8.21
N TYR A 174 5.91 16.20 9.11
CA TYR A 174 4.62 15.61 9.36
C TYR A 174 3.59 16.65 9.74
N VAL A 175 2.34 16.29 9.58
CA VAL A 175 1.18 17.04 10.05
C VAL A 175 0.23 16.08 10.75
N GLY A 176 -0.44 16.55 11.77
CA GLY A 176 -1.35 15.71 12.57
C GLY A 176 -2.47 16.48 13.22
N LEU A 177 -3.51 15.76 13.58
CA LEU A 177 -4.63 16.25 14.36
C LEU A 177 -4.79 15.37 15.61
N GLY A 178 -5.23 15.99 16.70
CA GLY A 178 -5.38 15.29 17.97
C GLY A 178 -6.20 16.04 18.99
N TRP A 179 -6.06 15.60 20.23
CA TRP A 179 -6.70 16.20 21.40
C TRP A 179 -5.67 16.42 22.51
N ALA A 180 -5.56 17.67 22.93
CA ALA A 180 -4.79 18.05 24.10
C ALA A 180 -5.71 18.14 25.31
N ARG A 181 -5.32 17.54 26.43
CA ARG A 181 -6.10 17.53 27.66
C ARG A 181 -5.25 17.91 28.85
N VAL A 182 -5.75 18.84 29.63
CA VAL A 182 -5.23 19.24 30.94
C VAL A 182 -5.98 18.46 32.02
N TRP A 183 -5.25 17.86 32.97
CA TRP A 183 -5.85 17.04 34.05
C TRP A 183 -6.19 17.86 35.31
N GLU A 184 -5.43 18.92 35.53
CA GLU A 184 -5.57 19.76 36.70
C GLU A 184 -6.74 20.74 36.52
N SER A 185 -7.29 21.24 37.62
CA SER A 185 -8.36 22.23 37.56
C SER A 185 -7.77 23.63 37.29
N PRO A 186 -8.32 24.38 36.32
CA PRO A 186 -9.44 24.06 35.41
C PRO A 186 -9.06 23.01 34.35
N GLN A 187 -9.90 21.97 34.24
CA GLN A 187 -9.69 20.96 33.23
C GLN A 187 -10.11 21.45 31.85
N SER A 188 -9.31 21.22 30.86
CA SER A 188 -9.63 21.51 29.46
C SER A 188 -9.38 20.31 28.56
N MET A 189 -10.12 20.24 27.45
CA MET A 189 -9.91 19.27 26.41
C MET A 189 -10.15 19.97 25.07
N GLU A 190 -9.06 20.18 24.32
CA GLU A 190 -9.09 20.99 23.11
C GLU A 190 -8.54 20.19 21.93
N VAL A 191 -9.06 20.49 20.73
CA VAL A 191 -8.49 19.94 19.51
C VAL A 191 -7.11 20.54 19.28
N SER A 192 -6.14 19.70 18.92
CA SER A 192 -4.79 20.12 18.59
C SER A 192 -4.47 19.90 17.12
N ALA A 193 -3.85 20.89 16.49
CA ALA A 193 -3.22 20.75 15.19
C ALA A 193 -1.71 20.70 15.39
N ASN A 194 -1.07 19.64 14.88
CA ASN A 194 0.33 19.36 15.11
C ASN A 194 1.10 19.44 13.78
N VAL A 195 2.27 20.05 13.80
CA VAL A 195 3.19 20.10 12.68
C VAL A 195 4.61 19.95 13.20
N GLY A 196 5.43 19.17 12.52
CA GLY A 196 6.81 19.01 12.98
C GLY A 196 7.71 18.37 11.94
N ILE A 197 8.98 18.21 12.35
CA ILE A 197 10.02 17.57 11.56
C ILE A 197 10.70 16.55 12.43
N LEU A 198 10.55 15.28 12.03
CA LEU A 198 11.26 14.16 12.64
C LEU A 198 12.56 13.92 11.87
N ASN A 199 13.70 14.20 12.51
CA ASN A 199 15.02 13.92 11.99
C ASN A 199 15.48 12.57 12.56
N SER A 200 15.69 11.58 11.70
CA SER A 200 16.03 10.22 12.10
C SER A 200 17.42 9.85 11.62
N PHE A 201 18.27 9.40 12.54
CA PHE A 201 19.62 8.92 12.31
C PHE A 201 19.68 7.42 12.56
N ARG A 202 19.99 6.65 11.53
CA ARG A 202 20.07 5.20 11.61
C ARG A 202 21.28 4.77 12.44
N LEU A 203 21.05 4.06 13.53
CA LEU A 203 22.08 3.44 14.33
C LEU A 203 22.38 2.01 13.84
N ASN A 204 21.33 1.26 13.59
CA ASN A 204 21.37 -0.08 12.99
C ASN A 204 20.05 -0.39 12.26
N ASP A 205 19.85 -1.64 11.85
CA ASP A 205 18.64 -2.02 11.09
C ASP A 205 17.36 -1.91 11.91
N ALA A 206 17.44 -2.01 13.23
CA ALA A 206 16.29 -1.97 14.11
C ALA A 206 16.10 -0.62 14.82
N LEU A 207 17.19 0.13 15.04
CA LEU A 207 17.18 1.31 15.91
C LEU A 207 17.58 2.57 15.14
N ASN A 208 16.80 3.63 15.34
CA ASN A 208 17.13 4.98 14.92
C ASN A 208 17.19 5.90 16.15
N LEU A 209 18.13 6.80 16.15
CA LEU A 209 18.13 7.98 17.01
C LEU A 209 17.28 9.06 16.33
N ASN A 210 16.39 9.69 17.08
CA ASN A 210 15.51 10.73 16.55
C ASN A 210 15.70 12.05 17.25
N LEU A 211 15.58 13.13 16.49
CA LEU A 211 15.35 14.48 16.97
C LEU A 211 14.01 14.94 16.38
N ASP A 212 12.99 15.08 17.23
CA ASP A 212 11.66 15.56 16.84
C ASP A 212 11.50 17.02 17.28
N ILE A 213 11.20 17.90 16.34
CA ILE A 213 10.91 19.32 16.57
C ILE A 213 9.48 19.55 16.14
N ARG A 214 8.60 19.96 17.07
CA ARG A 214 7.18 20.04 16.86
C ARG A 214 6.60 21.36 17.37
N GLY A 215 5.61 21.87 16.63
CA GLY A 215 4.65 22.87 17.07
C GLY A 215 3.26 22.24 17.15
N ALA A 216 2.59 22.42 18.26
CA ALA A 216 1.18 22.10 18.44
C ALA A 216 0.41 23.41 18.62
N TYR A 217 -0.71 23.54 17.90
CA TYR A 217 -1.64 24.64 18.04
C TYR A 217 -2.93 24.13 18.71
N VAL A 218 -3.36 24.78 19.76
CA VAL A 218 -4.55 24.48 20.56
C VAL A 218 -5.42 25.73 20.73
N SER A 219 -6.67 25.55 21.13
CA SER A 219 -7.56 26.67 21.44
C SER A 219 -7.07 27.48 22.65
N ASP A 220 -7.44 28.76 22.71
CA ASP A 220 -7.17 29.70 23.81
C ASP A 220 -7.68 29.22 25.20
N ARG A 221 -8.54 28.19 25.21
CA ARG A 221 -9.05 27.59 26.45
C ARG A 221 -8.10 26.58 27.09
N PHE A 222 -7.00 26.30 26.44
CA PHE A 222 -6.13 25.21 26.85
C PHE A 222 -5.45 25.46 28.21
N ASP A 223 -5.00 26.67 28.46
CA ASP A 223 -4.36 27.06 29.73
C ASP A 223 -5.35 27.55 30.80
N GLY A 224 -6.64 27.66 30.46
CA GLY A 224 -7.70 28.16 31.35
C GLY A 224 -7.87 29.66 31.35
N GLU A 225 -7.06 30.44 30.62
CA GLU A 225 -7.20 31.88 30.45
C GLU A 225 -7.94 32.18 29.14
N LEU A 226 -9.08 32.86 29.22
CA LEU A 226 -9.89 33.20 28.05
C LEU A 226 -9.64 34.63 27.61
N GLY A 227 -9.36 34.83 26.33
CA GLY A 227 -9.29 36.14 25.71
C GLY A 227 -7.91 36.55 25.25
N GLY A 228 -7.89 37.42 24.25
CA GLY A 228 -6.66 37.98 23.68
C GLY A 228 -6.12 37.34 22.42
N ARG A 229 -6.34 36.04 22.20
CA ARG A 229 -5.89 35.33 21.01
C ARG A 229 -6.88 34.23 20.56
N TRP A 230 -6.69 33.75 19.35
CA TRP A 230 -7.51 32.66 18.79
C TRP A 230 -7.04 31.27 19.24
N GLY A 231 -5.83 31.18 19.81
CA GLY A 231 -5.26 29.93 20.30
C GLY A 231 -3.81 30.07 20.72
N GLU A 232 -3.31 28.99 21.29
CA GLU A 232 -2.00 28.88 21.90
C GLU A 232 -1.09 27.93 21.14
N GLY A 233 0.20 28.17 21.24
CA GLY A 233 1.23 27.34 20.63
C GLY A 233 2.09 26.61 21.66
N ILE A 234 2.31 25.31 21.49
CA ILE A 234 3.27 24.54 22.27
C ILE A 234 4.38 24.10 21.33
N TRP A 235 5.61 24.57 21.61
CA TRP A 235 6.79 24.12 20.87
C TRP A 235 7.56 23.13 21.71
N SER A 236 7.94 21.99 21.10
CA SER A 236 8.71 20.95 21.75
C SER A 236 9.88 20.52 20.89
N ALA A 237 10.98 20.13 21.57
CA ALA A 237 12.13 19.48 20.96
C ALA A 237 12.50 18.29 21.82
N THR A 238 12.45 17.08 21.24
CA THR A 238 12.72 15.83 21.95
C THR A 238 13.77 15.00 21.21
N VAL A 239 14.62 14.34 21.99
CA VAL A 239 15.56 13.33 21.49
C VAL A 239 15.07 11.97 21.97
N GLY A 240 15.06 10.99 21.10
CA GLY A 240 14.50 9.70 21.40
C GLY A 240 15.05 8.58 20.52
N LEU A 241 14.51 7.39 20.74
CA LEU A 241 14.83 6.20 19.98
C LEU A 241 13.57 5.65 19.32
N THR A 242 13.72 5.18 18.09
CA THR A 242 12.70 4.39 17.39
C THR A 242 13.20 2.97 17.18
N TYR A 243 12.40 2.01 17.61
CA TYR A 243 12.59 0.60 17.30
C TYR A 243 11.66 0.19 16.17
N ARG A 244 12.22 -0.42 15.14
CA ARG A 244 11.50 -0.95 13.98
C ARG A 244 11.37 -2.46 14.11
N PHE A 245 10.14 -2.98 14.06
CA PHE A 245 9.87 -4.41 14.12
C PHE A 245 10.30 -5.12 12.82
N LYS A 246 10.52 -6.43 12.86
CA LYS A 246 10.63 -7.26 11.67
C LYS A 246 9.23 -7.40 11.02
N GLN A 247 9.05 -7.41 9.74
CA GLN A 247 10.03 -7.18 8.69
C GLN A 247 10.21 -5.68 8.46
N ARG A 248 11.42 -5.29 8.10
CA ARG A 248 11.86 -3.90 7.95
C ARG A 248 12.27 -3.63 6.52
N GLY A 249 11.99 -2.40 6.09
CA GLY A 249 12.39 -1.94 4.77
C GLY A 249 11.53 -2.50 3.64
N TRP A 250 11.96 -2.27 2.43
CA TRP A 250 11.26 -2.67 1.21
C TRP A 250 12.24 -3.38 0.28
N GLY A 251 11.78 -4.52 -0.28
CA GLY A 251 12.49 -5.21 -1.34
C GLY A 251 12.54 -4.35 -2.61
N ARG A 252 13.60 -4.48 -3.40
CA ARG A 252 13.61 -3.92 -4.76
C ARG A 252 12.63 -4.70 -5.62
N SER A 253 11.86 -3.99 -6.44
CA SER A 253 11.02 -4.64 -7.43
C SER A 253 11.87 -5.54 -8.33
N LYS A 254 11.53 -6.81 -8.35
CA LYS A 254 12.21 -7.82 -9.19
C LYS A 254 11.26 -8.32 -10.26
N THR A 255 11.75 -8.39 -11.47
CA THR A 255 11.06 -9.07 -12.56
C THR A 255 11.64 -10.45 -12.68
N ILE A 256 10.82 -11.47 -12.45
CA ILE A 256 11.22 -12.85 -12.69
C ILE A 256 10.91 -13.14 -14.16
N VAL A 257 11.95 -13.18 -14.98
CA VAL A 257 11.83 -13.62 -16.37
C VAL A 257 11.97 -15.14 -16.36
N ARG A 258 10.85 -15.82 -16.55
CA ARG A 258 10.85 -17.26 -16.75
C ARG A 258 11.07 -17.51 -18.24
N THR A 259 12.28 -17.86 -18.61
CA THR A 259 12.58 -18.36 -19.96
C THR A 259 12.27 -19.83 -19.98
N HIS A 260 11.20 -20.22 -20.66
CA HIS A 260 10.99 -21.60 -21.07
C HIS A 260 12.00 -21.91 -22.16
N ASP A 261 12.81 -22.92 -21.97
CA ASP A 261 13.69 -23.41 -23.01
C ASP A 261 12.86 -24.13 -24.08
N ARG A 262 12.20 -23.32 -24.92
CA ARG A 262 11.42 -23.80 -26.06
C ARG A 262 12.24 -24.60 -27.07
N GLN A 263 13.56 -24.46 -27.03
CA GLN A 263 14.39 -25.20 -28.00
C GLN A 263 14.40 -26.68 -27.71
N ARG A 264 14.42 -27.12 -26.45
CA ARG A 264 14.31 -28.55 -26.10
C ARG A 264 12.93 -29.11 -26.41
N GLU A 265 11.88 -28.32 -26.13
CA GLU A 265 10.51 -28.72 -26.42
C GLU A 265 10.23 -28.79 -27.93
N LEU A 266 10.73 -27.82 -28.69
CA LEU A 266 10.70 -27.82 -30.14
C LEU A 266 11.48 -29.01 -30.72
N LYS A 267 12.65 -29.34 -30.16
CA LYS A 267 13.45 -30.50 -30.59
C LYS A 267 12.74 -31.80 -30.27
N ALA A 268 12.17 -31.94 -29.06
CA ALA A 268 11.40 -33.13 -28.69
C ALA A 268 10.09 -33.25 -29.49
N MET A 269 9.42 -32.14 -29.83
CA MET A 269 8.29 -32.15 -30.77
C MET A 269 8.74 -32.51 -32.21
N GLN A 270 9.88 -31.99 -32.63
CA GLN A 270 10.44 -32.29 -33.96
C GLN A 270 10.83 -33.74 -34.10
N ASP A 271 11.45 -34.33 -33.07
CA ASP A 271 11.78 -35.76 -33.02
C ASP A 271 10.51 -36.63 -33.00
N LYS A 272 9.46 -36.25 -32.23
CA LYS A 272 8.13 -36.89 -32.27
C LYS A 272 7.46 -36.76 -33.64
N LEU A 273 7.58 -35.58 -34.28
CA LEU A 273 7.06 -35.37 -35.65
C LEU A 273 7.76 -36.24 -36.67
N ASN A 274 9.07 -36.36 -36.56
CA ASN A 274 9.88 -37.23 -37.44
C ASN A 274 9.52 -38.71 -37.24
N ASP A 275 9.32 -39.14 -35.98
CA ASP A 275 8.88 -40.51 -35.65
C ASP A 275 7.46 -40.79 -36.17
N MET A 276 6.52 -39.85 -36.00
CA MET A 276 5.18 -39.97 -36.53
C MET A 276 5.16 -39.96 -38.07
N GLN A 277 6.02 -39.15 -38.71
CA GLN A 277 6.18 -39.17 -40.17
C GLN A 277 6.73 -40.48 -40.68
N ALA A 278 7.69 -41.08 -39.97
CA ALA A 278 8.24 -42.42 -40.29
C ALA A 278 7.17 -43.50 -40.13
N GLN A 279 6.36 -43.44 -39.07
CA GLN A 279 5.23 -44.38 -38.87
C GLN A 279 4.10 -44.18 -39.90
N LEU A 280 3.80 -42.93 -40.33
CA LEU A 280 2.86 -42.66 -41.40
C LEU A 280 3.36 -43.11 -42.76
N ALA A 281 4.69 -43.01 -43.04
CA ALA A 281 5.29 -43.52 -44.26
C ALA A 281 5.21 -45.05 -44.34
N GLN A 282 5.31 -45.76 -43.20
CA GLN A 282 5.09 -47.20 -43.13
C GLN A 282 3.62 -47.59 -43.29
N ARG A 283 2.66 -46.81 -42.76
CA ARG A 283 1.22 -47.08 -42.88
C ARG A 283 0.61 -46.66 -44.22
N LYS A 284 1.28 -45.81 -45.01
CA LYS A 284 0.80 -45.36 -46.34
C LYS A 284 0.79 -46.44 -47.40
N ARG A 285 1.23 -47.70 -47.10
CA ARG A 285 1.16 -48.81 -48.04
C ARG A 285 -0.20 -49.53 -48.08
N ASP A 286 -1.08 -49.34 -47.08
CA ASP A 286 -2.26 -50.20 -46.95
C ASP A 286 -3.63 -49.57 -46.76
N SER A 287 -3.83 -48.22 -46.79
CA SER A 287 -5.20 -47.67 -46.87
C SER A 287 -5.23 -46.18 -47.24
N ILE A 288 -6.11 -45.83 -48.16
CA ILE A 288 -6.50 -44.44 -48.42
C ILE A 288 -7.45 -44.02 -47.28
N THR A 289 -6.90 -43.41 -46.26
CA THR A 289 -7.71 -42.82 -45.20
C THR A 289 -7.80 -41.33 -45.45
N VAL A 290 -9.00 -40.82 -45.64
CA VAL A 290 -9.27 -39.38 -45.72
C VAL A 290 -9.06 -38.77 -44.32
N VAL A 291 -7.91 -38.13 -44.11
CA VAL A 291 -7.63 -37.44 -42.88
C VAL A 291 -8.30 -36.06 -42.90
N LYS A 292 -9.36 -35.87 -42.10
CA LYS A 292 -9.96 -34.54 -41.88
C LYS A 292 -8.99 -33.75 -40.96
N THR A 293 -8.32 -32.77 -41.51
CA THR A 293 -7.51 -31.83 -40.70
C THR A 293 -8.45 -30.82 -40.00
N LEU A 294 -8.43 -30.83 -38.70
CA LEU A 294 -9.23 -29.88 -37.87
C LEU A 294 -8.29 -28.84 -37.27
N ALA A 295 -8.70 -27.59 -37.26
CA ALA A 295 -7.93 -26.55 -36.56
C ALA A 295 -8.07 -26.72 -35.05
N ALA A 296 -6.94 -26.63 -34.34
CA ALA A 296 -6.92 -26.64 -32.88
C ALA A 296 -7.65 -25.43 -32.29
N ALA A 297 -8.05 -25.48 -31.01
CA ALA A 297 -8.67 -24.37 -30.35
C ALA A 297 -7.74 -23.13 -30.29
N ASN A 298 -8.31 -21.95 -30.46
CA ASN A 298 -7.61 -20.68 -30.31
C ASN A 298 -8.08 -19.94 -29.04
N PHE A 299 -7.17 -19.27 -28.36
CA PHE A 299 -7.42 -18.59 -27.10
C PHE A 299 -6.89 -17.16 -27.13
N VAL A 300 -7.77 -16.17 -26.98
CA VAL A 300 -7.44 -14.74 -27.00
C VAL A 300 -7.82 -14.11 -25.67
N ILE A 301 -6.88 -13.44 -25.02
CA ILE A 301 -7.06 -12.76 -23.72
C ILE A 301 -7.29 -11.26 -23.93
N PHE A 302 -8.13 -10.68 -23.08
CA PHE A 302 -8.45 -9.25 -23.11
C PHE A 302 -8.05 -8.54 -21.80
N LYS A 303 -7.72 -7.28 -21.93
CA LYS A 303 -7.52 -6.42 -20.76
C LYS A 303 -8.83 -6.24 -20.00
N ILE A 304 -8.72 -5.83 -18.74
CA ILE A 304 -9.89 -5.55 -17.90
C ILE A 304 -10.75 -4.46 -18.54
N ASP A 305 -12.05 -4.66 -18.52
CA ASP A 305 -13.07 -3.74 -19.02
C ASP A 305 -12.91 -3.31 -20.50
N THR A 306 -12.22 -4.12 -21.32
CA THR A 306 -12.06 -3.87 -22.77
C THR A 306 -12.42 -5.08 -23.62
N TRP A 307 -12.64 -4.84 -24.90
CA TRP A 307 -12.80 -5.83 -25.97
C TRP A 307 -11.92 -5.55 -27.17
N ASP A 308 -10.90 -4.68 -27.04
CA ASP A 308 -10.00 -4.34 -28.13
C ASP A 308 -8.98 -5.44 -28.35
N LEU A 309 -8.76 -5.84 -29.62
CA LEU A 309 -7.75 -6.81 -29.99
C LEU A 309 -6.39 -6.17 -30.06
N THR A 310 -5.39 -6.76 -29.37
CA THR A 310 -4.00 -6.36 -29.49
C THR A 310 -3.42 -6.78 -30.85
N LYS A 311 -2.27 -6.23 -31.22
CA LYS A 311 -1.57 -6.61 -32.45
C LYS A 311 -1.18 -8.08 -32.44
N GLU A 312 -0.74 -8.58 -31.28
CA GLU A 312 -0.35 -9.99 -31.07
C GLU A 312 -1.58 -10.91 -31.24
N SER A 313 -2.73 -10.53 -30.67
CA SER A 313 -3.98 -11.26 -30.84
C SER A 313 -4.43 -11.33 -32.29
N ARG A 314 -4.24 -10.25 -33.05
CA ARG A 314 -4.56 -10.23 -34.48
C ARG A 314 -3.65 -11.18 -35.28
N VAL A 315 -2.36 -11.22 -34.96
CA VAL A 315 -1.42 -12.19 -35.59
C VAL A 315 -1.83 -13.61 -35.29
N GLN A 316 -2.17 -13.94 -34.02
CA GLN A 316 -2.66 -15.27 -33.64
C GLN A 316 -3.94 -15.65 -34.39
N LEU A 317 -4.90 -14.72 -34.50
CA LEU A 317 -6.14 -14.93 -35.24
C LEU A 317 -5.89 -15.09 -36.74
N GLY A 318 -4.90 -14.39 -37.31
CA GLY A 318 -4.49 -14.57 -38.70
C GLY A 318 -3.96 -15.98 -38.97
N LEU A 319 -3.05 -16.48 -38.14
CA LEU A 319 -2.52 -17.85 -38.23
C LEU A 319 -3.64 -18.91 -38.08
N PHE A 320 -4.54 -18.66 -37.14
CA PHE A 320 -5.70 -19.53 -36.91
C PHE A 320 -6.66 -19.51 -38.12
N ALA A 321 -6.90 -18.35 -38.73
CA ALA A 321 -7.72 -18.21 -39.94
C ALA A 321 -7.14 -18.98 -41.11
N GLU A 322 -5.82 -18.95 -41.31
CA GLU A 322 -5.15 -19.76 -42.32
C GLU A 322 -5.37 -21.27 -42.08
N THR A 323 -5.36 -21.69 -40.83
CA THR A 323 -5.63 -23.10 -40.48
C THR A 323 -7.10 -23.48 -40.76
N ILE A 324 -8.07 -22.61 -40.41
CA ILE A 324 -9.49 -22.84 -40.75
C ILE A 324 -9.71 -22.96 -42.25
N LYS A 325 -9.10 -22.09 -43.05
CA LYS A 325 -9.25 -22.10 -44.52
C LYS A 325 -8.69 -23.35 -45.17
N LYS A 326 -7.67 -23.98 -44.54
CA LYS A 326 -7.07 -25.23 -44.98
C LYS A 326 -7.78 -26.48 -44.43
N ALA A 327 -8.62 -26.30 -43.42
CA ALA A 327 -9.41 -27.36 -42.78
C ALA A 327 -10.65 -27.74 -43.63
N ASP A 328 -11.44 -28.72 -43.12
CA ASP A 328 -12.70 -29.14 -43.76
C ASP A 328 -13.62 -27.92 -43.98
N PRO A 329 -14.06 -27.62 -45.22
CA PRO A 329 -14.99 -26.52 -45.52
C PRO A 329 -16.34 -26.60 -44.83
N ASN A 330 -16.68 -27.78 -44.30
CA ASN A 330 -17.94 -27.99 -43.55
C ASN A 330 -17.76 -27.90 -42.05
N ALA A 331 -16.51 -27.80 -41.56
CA ALA A 331 -16.25 -27.63 -40.13
C ALA A 331 -16.78 -26.26 -39.62
N VAL A 332 -17.50 -26.29 -38.52
CA VAL A 332 -18.05 -25.10 -37.89
C VAL A 332 -17.31 -24.86 -36.58
N TYR A 333 -16.86 -23.62 -36.36
CA TYR A 333 -16.14 -23.20 -35.17
C TYR A 333 -17.04 -22.29 -34.34
N ILE A 334 -17.10 -22.54 -33.04
CA ILE A 334 -17.82 -21.71 -32.08
C ILE A 334 -16.85 -20.76 -31.39
N ILE A 335 -17.14 -19.47 -31.45
CA ILE A 335 -16.39 -18.38 -30.83
C ILE A 335 -17.12 -18.01 -29.54
N THR A 336 -16.64 -18.47 -28.41
CA THR A 336 -17.30 -18.22 -27.12
C THR A 336 -16.53 -17.15 -26.32
N GLY A 337 -17.22 -16.05 -25.99
CA GLY A 337 -16.67 -14.98 -25.17
C GLY A 337 -16.96 -15.18 -23.69
N TYR A 338 -15.97 -14.83 -22.88
CA TYR A 338 -16.01 -14.93 -21.41
C TYR A 338 -15.60 -13.62 -20.77
N ALA A 339 -16.11 -13.37 -19.56
CA ALA A 339 -15.69 -12.32 -18.68
C ALA A 339 -15.38 -12.89 -17.29
N ASP A 340 -14.50 -12.23 -16.55
CA ASP A 340 -14.18 -12.58 -15.19
C ASP A 340 -15.33 -12.18 -14.25
N LYS A 341 -15.88 -13.13 -13.50
CA LYS A 341 -16.98 -12.92 -12.56
C LYS A 341 -16.58 -12.08 -11.34
N GLY A 342 -15.29 -12.10 -10.99
CA GLY A 342 -14.77 -11.37 -9.81
C GLY A 342 -14.70 -9.86 -10.00
N THR A 343 -14.91 -9.34 -11.23
CA THR A 343 -14.84 -7.91 -11.54
C THR A 343 -16.03 -7.44 -12.33
N GLY A 344 -16.61 -6.28 -11.95
CA GLY A 344 -17.77 -5.67 -12.62
C GLY A 344 -19.11 -6.28 -12.23
N SER A 345 -20.20 -5.71 -12.77
CA SER A 345 -21.55 -6.24 -12.58
C SER A 345 -21.85 -7.40 -13.54
N ILE A 346 -22.88 -8.18 -13.23
CA ILE A 346 -23.35 -9.28 -14.09
C ILE A 346 -23.70 -8.75 -15.49
N GLU A 347 -24.42 -7.64 -15.57
CA GLU A 347 -24.84 -7.01 -16.83
C GLU A 347 -23.62 -6.56 -17.64
N ARG A 348 -22.63 -5.94 -16.97
CA ARG A 348 -21.38 -5.51 -17.62
C ARG A 348 -20.59 -6.69 -18.18
N ASN A 349 -20.53 -7.78 -17.44
CA ASN A 349 -19.83 -8.99 -17.85
C ASN A 349 -20.50 -9.68 -19.06
N VAL A 350 -21.83 -9.66 -19.14
CA VAL A 350 -22.55 -10.11 -20.33
C VAL A 350 -22.21 -9.25 -21.55
N ILE A 351 -22.19 -7.90 -21.39
CA ILE A 351 -21.82 -6.99 -22.48
C ILE A 351 -20.37 -7.22 -22.93
N LEU A 352 -19.43 -7.36 -21.97
CA LEU A 352 -18.02 -7.59 -22.26
C LEU A 352 -17.80 -8.90 -23.01
N SER A 353 -18.38 -10.02 -22.52
CA SER A 353 -18.23 -11.33 -23.16
C SER A 353 -18.80 -11.33 -24.57
N LYS A 354 -19.96 -10.73 -24.77
CA LYS A 354 -20.62 -10.60 -26.10
C LYS A 354 -19.76 -9.77 -27.07
N ASN A 355 -19.26 -8.60 -26.63
CA ASN A 355 -18.45 -7.74 -27.49
C ASN A 355 -17.09 -8.37 -27.81
N ARG A 356 -16.45 -9.07 -26.86
CA ARG A 356 -15.21 -9.82 -27.09
C ARG A 356 -15.38 -10.89 -28.15
N ALA A 357 -16.43 -11.71 -28.04
CA ALA A 357 -16.72 -12.71 -29.06
C ALA A 357 -16.98 -12.08 -30.43
N ARG A 358 -17.71 -10.95 -30.47
CA ARG A 358 -18.03 -10.22 -31.69
C ARG A 358 -16.77 -9.68 -32.39
N VAL A 359 -15.84 -9.03 -31.67
CA VAL A 359 -14.63 -8.46 -32.29
C VAL A 359 -13.71 -9.53 -32.83
N VAL A 360 -13.63 -10.71 -32.19
CA VAL A 360 -12.91 -11.88 -32.72
C VAL A 360 -13.57 -12.39 -34.01
N TYR A 361 -14.89 -12.52 -34.02
CA TYR A 361 -15.66 -12.91 -35.21
C TYR A 361 -15.44 -11.90 -36.36
N GLU A 362 -15.57 -10.60 -36.10
CA GLU A 362 -15.36 -9.53 -37.07
C GLU A 362 -13.94 -9.55 -37.63
N CYS A 363 -12.94 -9.76 -36.80
CA CYS A 363 -11.55 -9.89 -37.20
C CYS A 363 -11.34 -11.11 -38.13
N LEU A 364 -11.84 -12.28 -37.75
CA LEU A 364 -11.72 -13.49 -38.57
C LEU A 364 -12.43 -13.35 -39.94
N VAL A 365 -13.61 -12.74 -39.96
CA VAL A 365 -14.39 -12.54 -41.20
C VAL A 365 -13.86 -11.41 -42.06
N ASN A 366 -13.71 -10.20 -41.49
CA ASN A 366 -13.47 -8.99 -42.26
C ASN A 366 -11.99 -8.77 -42.57
N GLU A 367 -11.07 -9.13 -41.63
CA GLU A 367 -9.64 -8.94 -41.84
C GLU A 367 -9.00 -10.17 -42.51
N PHE A 368 -9.40 -11.39 -42.07
CA PHE A 368 -8.77 -12.62 -42.52
C PHE A 368 -9.61 -13.47 -43.50
N GLY A 369 -10.83 -13.03 -43.83
CA GLY A 369 -11.65 -13.65 -44.86
C GLY A 369 -12.11 -15.08 -44.57
N VAL A 370 -12.34 -15.43 -43.30
CA VAL A 370 -12.93 -16.74 -42.92
C VAL A 370 -14.40 -16.77 -43.31
N PRO A 371 -14.90 -17.82 -43.98
CA PRO A 371 -16.33 -17.92 -44.39
C PRO A 371 -17.27 -17.86 -43.20
N LYS A 372 -18.25 -16.97 -43.23
CA LYS A 372 -19.26 -16.80 -42.16
C LYS A 372 -19.99 -18.09 -41.81
N LYS A 373 -20.20 -18.99 -42.76
CA LYS A 373 -20.86 -20.28 -42.55
C LYS A 373 -20.11 -21.21 -41.59
N GLN A 374 -18.77 -21.04 -41.48
CA GLN A 374 -17.87 -21.82 -40.62
C GLN A 374 -17.78 -21.24 -39.20
N LEU A 375 -18.41 -20.13 -38.88
CA LEU A 375 -18.31 -19.47 -37.59
C LEU A 375 -19.70 -19.33 -36.92
N ARG A 376 -19.71 -19.59 -35.61
CA ARG A 376 -20.85 -19.31 -34.72
C ARG A 376 -20.32 -18.47 -33.54
N VAL A 377 -21.17 -17.59 -33.01
CA VAL A 377 -20.80 -16.73 -31.89
C VAL A 377 -21.65 -17.07 -30.69
N ASP A 378 -21.01 -17.24 -29.55
CA ASP A 378 -21.64 -17.47 -28.24
C ASP A 378 -20.98 -16.62 -27.16
N HIS A 379 -21.62 -16.49 -26.01
CA HIS A 379 -21.07 -15.77 -24.87
C HIS A 379 -21.62 -16.34 -23.55
N LYS A 380 -20.78 -16.39 -22.52
CA LYS A 380 -21.11 -16.98 -21.21
C LYS A 380 -21.21 -15.96 -20.07
N GLY A 381 -21.01 -14.65 -20.37
CA GLY A 381 -20.99 -13.62 -19.30
C GLY A 381 -19.80 -13.78 -18.37
N GLY A 382 -20.02 -13.51 -17.09
CA GLY A 382 -19.03 -13.70 -16.04
C GLY A 382 -18.90 -15.15 -15.62
N VAL A 383 -17.69 -15.68 -15.67
CA VAL A 383 -17.36 -17.04 -15.26
C VAL A 383 -16.34 -17.03 -14.11
N ASP A 384 -16.33 -18.09 -13.33
CA ASP A 384 -15.29 -18.31 -12.31
C ASP A 384 -13.93 -18.53 -12.98
N ASN A 385 -12.86 -18.51 -12.19
CA ASN A 385 -11.50 -18.62 -12.73
C ASN A 385 -11.33 -19.93 -13.52
N MET A 386 -11.29 -19.81 -14.84
CA MET A 386 -11.31 -20.97 -15.76
C MET A 386 -9.98 -21.75 -15.77
N PHE A 387 -8.85 -21.04 -15.60
CA PHE A 387 -7.52 -21.63 -15.70
C PHE A 387 -6.62 -21.12 -14.57
N TYR A 388 -5.91 -22.00 -13.91
CA TYR A 388 -4.88 -21.72 -12.91
C TYR A 388 -5.31 -20.76 -11.78
N ASN A 389 -6.61 -20.67 -11.53
CA ASN A 389 -7.20 -19.71 -10.58
C ASN A 389 -6.82 -18.24 -10.86
N ASP A 390 -6.53 -17.90 -12.12
CA ASP A 390 -6.15 -16.55 -12.55
C ASP A 390 -7.34 -15.86 -13.25
N PRO A 391 -7.93 -14.81 -12.66
CA PRO A 391 -9.05 -14.07 -13.25
C PRO A 391 -8.73 -13.47 -14.62
N ARG A 392 -7.44 -13.19 -14.91
CA ARG A 392 -7.03 -12.65 -16.20
C ARG A 392 -7.32 -13.62 -17.35
N LEU A 393 -7.22 -14.92 -17.09
CA LEU A 393 -7.45 -15.97 -18.09
C LEU A 393 -8.95 -16.21 -18.35
N SER A 394 -9.83 -15.71 -17.48
CA SER A 394 -11.29 -15.73 -17.69
C SER A 394 -11.79 -14.54 -18.53
N ARG A 395 -10.93 -13.55 -18.79
CA ARG A 395 -11.22 -12.44 -19.73
C ARG A 395 -10.81 -12.81 -21.14
N ALA A 396 -11.46 -13.81 -21.71
CA ALA A 396 -10.97 -14.43 -22.91
C ALA A 396 -12.08 -14.71 -23.95
N VAL A 397 -11.63 -15.04 -25.16
CA VAL A 397 -12.44 -15.68 -26.18
C VAL A 397 -11.76 -16.99 -26.55
N ILE A 398 -12.54 -18.08 -26.51
CA ILE A 398 -12.13 -19.41 -26.95
C ILE A 398 -12.85 -19.73 -28.24
N THR A 399 -12.09 -20.02 -29.28
CA THR A 399 -12.62 -20.51 -30.55
C THR A 399 -12.27 -21.98 -30.68
N ARG A 400 -13.24 -22.85 -30.79
CA ARG A 400 -13.07 -24.30 -30.93
C ARG A 400 -14.02 -24.85 -31.96
N ILE A 401 -13.69 -26.03 -32.47
CA ILE A 401 -14.61 -26.76 -33.38
C ILE A 401 -15.89 -27.08 -32.62
N MET A 402 -17.00 -27.00 -33.31
CA MET A 402 -18.30 -27.45 -32.81
C MET A 402 -18.41 -28.94 -33.03
N ASP A 403 -18.34 -29.71 -31.93
CA ASP A 403 -18.60 -31.15 -32.01
C ASP A 403 -20.03 -31.35 -32.46
N GLU A 404 -20.26 -32.18 -33.50
CA GLU A 404 -21.61 -32.67 -33.83
C GLU A 404 -22.05 -33.50 -32.63
N GLU A 405 -23.05 -32.99 -31.87
CA GLU A 405 -23.74 -33.81 -30.86
C GLU A 405 -24.25 -35.09 -31.57
N LYS A 406 -23.75 -36.25 -31.12
CA LYS A 406 -24.27 -37.55 -31.47
C LYS A 406 -25.60 -37.78 -30.75
#